data_115e784402e4abb30019424993a27ff7
#
_entry.id   115e784402e4abb30019424993a27ff7
#
_cell.length_a   1.000
_cell.length_b   1.000
_cell.length_c   1.000
_cell.angle_alpha   90.00
_cell.angle_beta   90.00
_cell.angle_gamma   90.00
#
_symmetry.space_group_name_H-M   'P 1'
#
loop_
_entity.id
_entity.type
_entity.pdbx_description
1 polymer ?
#
loop_
_entity_poly.entity_id
_entity_poly.type
_entity_poly.pdbx_seq_one_letter_code
_entity_poly.pdbx_strand_id
1 'polypeptide(L)'
;NIARLAVTAGLTAALSFGGVMAPVSMAFAAESATATTNIITIKKNENNGDVKYKAYQIFKADVVDKDGKRVASNVDWANGLSETVRTDIIAAIKNADKSGELSNDPSAQDVADWMATNLQDASQVVNNGDLLDTIASLVKGTTPVTPKGASTAAFAADISVSFDNSGYYLFLTDDDSIGTADSYSGKKQTGTSPIFAVVGGSAVEVTEKTGIPTVTKKIKDDKPGSDWADKADSQVGQNVQYQLTGTVAENVASFNTYYYEFRDELSAGLIADNNSVHVTVYANNEDTSGTEVNLPTDAVEYNTTGNNNVLTVKFNNLKAVTAKNGSSAISITKDSRVVVTYTAKLNPANTEKVTVGGTGNDNNVKLIYSNNPMSGGKGESVPDTVRDYTYALKLVKEDSVDSNTKLKDVMFTIKATGADELEPGKVGTQYVHENGSLGDDEYRFRTNEKGEINVKGLDAGTYTVHEVEGSNPGYNTLDDFTFTISTVKEDGTDSLKQDERQNELTVSASKSNIDLVETPSVNNGTITLTVKNKKGSNLPLTGLNGVTFTWIAGGAVLC
;
A
#
# COMPACT_ATOMS: atom_id res chain seq x y z
N ASN A 1 -33.42 -36.94 -33.55
CA ASN A 1 -32.12 -36.77 -32.91
C ASN A 1 -32.20 -35.54 -32.01
N ILE A 2 -32.41 -35.78 -30.74
CA ILE A 2 -32.42 -34.72 -29.73
C ILE A 2 -30.97 -34.57 -29.29
N ALA A 3 -30.28 -33.60 -29.86
CA ALA A 3 -28.99 -33.20 -29.39
C ALA A 3 -29.13 -32.51 -28.04
N ARG A 4 -28.22 -32.77 -27.14
CA ARG A 4 -28.31 -32.42 -25.72
C ARG A 4 -27.20 -31.47 -25.38
N LEU A 5 -27.55 -30.27 -25.09
CA LEU A 5 -26.67 -29.35 -24.40
C LEU A 5 -26.73 -29.70 -22.90
N ALA A 6 -25.88 -30.59 -22.43
CA ALA A 6 -25.58 -30.69 -21.03
C ALA A 6 -24.52 -29.61 -20.75
N VAL A 7 -24.96 -28.36 -20.60
CA VAL A 7 -24.10 -27.34 -20.04
C VAL A 7 -24.07 -27.61 -18.55
N THR A 8 -22.97 -28.21 -18.12
CA THR A 8 -22.71 -28.26 -16.68
C THR A 8 -22.78 -26.83 -16.19
N ALA A 9 -23.45 -26.62 -15.08
CA ALA A 9 -23.54 -25.33 -14.37
C ALA A 9 -22.17 -24.67 -14.13
N GLY A 10 -21.15 -25.23 -14.74
CA GLY A 10 -19.77 -24.93 -14.62
C GLY A 10 -19.19 -23.91 -15.53
N LEU A 11 -19.94 -23.32 -16.44
CA LEU A 11 -19.32 -22.25 -17.20
C LEU A 11 -19.06 -21.01 -16.35
N THR A 12 -19.57 -20.94 -15.10
CA THR A 12 -19.18 -19.92 -14.15
C THR A 12 -19.92 -20.01 -12.81
N ALA A 13 -20.87 -20.91 -12.68
CA ALA A 13 -21.52 -21.10 -11.38
C ALA A 13 -20.72 -22.13 -10.59
N ALA A 14 -20.49 -21.80 -9.33
CA ALA A 14 -19.86 -22.65 -8.36
C ALA A 14 -19.99 -24.15 -8.67
N LEU A 15 -18.96 -24.71 -9.25
CA LEU A 15 -18.78 -26.13 -9.33
C LEU A 15 -18.10 -26.60 -8.06
N SER A 16 -18.90 -26.98 -7.13
CA SER A 16 -18.43 -27.78 -6.02
C SER A 16 -18.65 -29.29 -6.22
N PHE A 17 -18.81 -29.77 -7.45
CA PHE A 17 -18.97 -31.23 -7.64
C PHE A 17 -18.29 -31.70 -8.94
N GLY A 18 -17.17 -32.36 -8.74
CA GLY A 18 -16.53 -33.17 -9.78
C GLY A 18 -17.44 -34.36 -10.19
N GLY A 19 -17.67 -34.51 -11.47
CA GLY A 19 -18.38 -35.67 -12.01
C GLY A 19 -18.25 -35.76 -13.52
N VAL A 20 -17.62 -36.83 -13.97
CA VAL A 20 -17.43 -37.22 -15.36
C VAL A 20 -18.79 -37.37 -16.06
N MET A 21 -18.96 -36.74 -17.20
CA MET A 21 -20.15 -36.82 -18.03
C MET A 21 -20.26 -38.12 -18.79
N ALA A 22 -21.29 -38.89 -18.49
CA ALA A 22 -21.75 -39.98 -19.38
C ALA A 22 -22.95 -39.48 -20.20
N PRO A 23 -23.08 -39.83 -21.48
CA PRO A 23 -24.23 -39.47 -22.30
C PRO A 23 -25.48 -40.19 -21.81
N VAL A 24 -26.47 -39.45 -21.35
CA VAL A 24 -27.74 -40.01 -20.91
C VAL A 24 -28.78 -39.77 -21.99
N SER A 25 -29.29 -40.87 -22.57
CA SER A 25 -30.45 -40.82 -23.44
C SER A 25 -31.74 -40.72 -22.63
N MET A 26 -32.56 -39.71 -22.91
CA MET A 26 -33.83 -39.53 -22.23
C MET A 26 -35.05 -39.61 -23.13
N ALA A 27 -36.00 -40.42 -22.68
CA ALA A 27 -37.36 -40.40 -23.15
C ALA A 27 -38.17 -39.42 -22.29
N PHE A 28 -38.89 -38.52 -22.93
CA PHE A 28 -39.76 -37.59 -22.23
C PHE A 28 -41.09 -38.26 -21.85
N ALA A 29 -41.39 -38.36 -20.57
CA ALA A 29 -42.75 -38.42 -20.11
C ALA A 29 -43.22 -37.00 -19.81
N ALA A 30 -44.33 -36.59 -20.37
CA ALA A 30 -44.94 -35.31 -20.08
C ALA A 30 -45.43 -35.33 -18.62
N GLU A 31 -44.66 -34.75 -17.72
CA GLU A 31 -45.11 -34.41 -16.38
C GLU A 31 -45.33 -32.91 -16.25
N SER A 32 -46.38 -32.56 -15.56
CA SER A 32 -46.83 -31.18 -15.31
C SER A 32 -45.72 -30.19 -15.14
N ALA A 33 -45.69 -29.17 -15.98
CA ALA A 33 -44.78 -28.03 -15.89
C ALA A 33 -44.85 -27.41 -14.50
N THR A 34 -43.95 -27.79 -13.61
CA THR A 34 -43.59 -26.96 -12.47
C THR A 34 -43.06 -25.64 -13.04
N ALA A 35 -43.60 -24.54 -12.52
CA ALA A 35 -43.24 -23.19 -12.99
C ALA A 35 -41.71 -23.07 -13.12
N THR A 36 -41.24 -22.93 -14.35
CA THR A 36 -39.82 -22.71 -14.65
C THR A 36 -39.40 -21.40 -13.99
N THR A 37 -38.57 -21.49 -12.98
CA THR A 37 -38.03 -20.34 -12.29
C THR A 37 -36.75 -19.89 -13.02
N ASN A 38 -36.89 -18.86 -13.86
CA ASN A 38 -35.73 -18.26 -14.56
C ASN A 38 -35.04 -17.26 -13.65
N ILE A 39 -34.63 -17.72 -12.46
CA ILE A 39 -34.08 -16.89 -11.38
C ILE A 39 -32.57 -17.06 -11.31
N ILE A 40 -31.88 -15.95 -11.18
CA ILE A 40 -30.45 -15.90 -10.86
C ILE A 40 -30.16 -14.89 -9.75
N THR A 41 -29.18 -15.22 -8.91
CA THR A 41 -28.58 -14.32 -7.94
C THR A 41 -27.09 -14.26 -8.19
N ILE A 42 -26.54 -13.07 -8.40
CA ILE A 42 -25.09 -12.86 -8.44
C ILE A 42 -24.64 -12.45 -7.05
N LYS A 43 -23.87 -13.32 -6.40
CA LYS A 43 -23.31 -13.05 -5.08
C LYS A 43 -22.12 -12.13 -5.17
N LYS A 44 -22.14 -11.10 -4.34
CA LYS A 44 -21.03 -10.17 -4.21
C LYS A 44 -19.82 -10.86 -3.55
N ASN A 45 -18.63 -10.57 -4.04
CA ASN A 45 -17.40 -10.85 -3.32
C ASN A 45 -17.36 -9.96 -2.07
N GLU A 46 -17.06 -10.53 -0.90
CA GLU A 46 -17.11 -9.84 0.41
C GLU A 46 -16.35 -8.51 0.43
N ASN A 47 -15.27 -8.44 -0.33
CA ASN A 47 -14.41 -7.26 -0.37
C ASN A 47 -14.78 -6.24 -1.44
N ASN A 48 -15.76 -6.53 -2.32
CA ASN A 48 -16.15 -5.63 -3.38
C ASN A 48 -17.08 -4.51 -2.88
N GLY A 49 -17.07 -3.37 -3.57
CA GLY A 49 -18.06 -2.31 -3.41
C GLY A 49 -19.39 -2.68 -4.06
N ASP A 50 -20.36 -1.79 -3.97
CA ASP A 50 -21.66 -2.00 -4.60
C ASP A 50 -21.55 -1.77 -6.11
N VAL A 51 -21.73 -2.83 -6.88
CA VAL A 51 -21.75 -2.83 -8.34
C VAL A 51 -23.07 -3.39 -8.83
N LYS A 52 -23.40 -3.08 -10.08
CA LYS A 52 -24.58 -3.60 -10.78
C LYS A 52 -24.16 -4.42 -11.98
N TYR A 53 -25.06 -5.26 -12.44
CA TYR A 53 -24.87 -6.16 -13.57
C TYR A 53 -25.91 -5.92 -14.64
N LYS A 54 -25.56 -6.23 -15.88
CA LYS A 54 -26.46 -6.34 -17.03
C LYS A 54 -26.41 -7.77 -17.56
N ALA A 55 -27.56 -8.30 -17.96
CA ALA A 55 -27.71 -9.61 -18.52
C ALA A 55 -27.88 -9.54 -20.04
N TYR A 56 -27.24 -10.41 -20.78
CA TYR A 56 -27.33 -10.55 -22.22
C TYR A 56 -27.68 -11.99 -22.55
N GLN A 57 -28.82 -12.24 -23.18
CA GLN A 57 -29.19 -13.60 -23.58
C GLN A 57 -28.51 -13.97 -24.90
N ILE A 58 -27.81 -15.09 -24.93
CA ILE A 58 -27.14 -15.62 -26.13
C ILE A 58 -28.04 -16.63 -26.82
N PHE A 59 -28.55 -17.61 -26.04
CA PHE A 59 -29.48 -18.61 -26.53
C PHE A 59 -30.76 -18.61 -25.68
N LYS A 60 -31.92 -18.75 -26.33
CA LYS A 60 -33.14 -19.26 -25.73
C LYS A 60 -33.11 -20.76 -25.72
N ALA A 61 -33.61 -21.38 -24.70
CA ALA A 61 -33.71 -22.82 -24.62
C ALA A 61 -34.77 -23.23 -23.59
N ASP A 62 -35.32 -24.43 -23.75
CA ASP A 62 -36.06 -25.09 -22.69
C ASP A 62 -35.05 -25.67 -21.71
N VAL A 63 -35.09 -25.24 -20.46
CA VAL A 63 -34.12 -25.67 -19.44
C VAL A 63 -34.85 -26.46 -18.34
N VAL A 64 -34.36 -27.67 -18.08
CA VAL A 64 -34.83 -28.52 -16.99
C VAL A 64 -33.67 -28.90 -16.08
N ASP A 65 -33.97 -28.98 -14.77
CA ASP A 65 -33.02 -29.50 -13.79
C ASP A 65 -33.27 -30.99 -13.60
N LYS A 66 -32.25 -31.80 -13.84
CA LYS A 66 -32.30 -33.22 -13.65
C LYS A 66 -31.05 -33.70 -12.94
N ASP A 67 -31.23 -34.31 -11.78
CA ASP A 67 -30.15 -34.85 -10.96
C ASP A 67 -29.04 -33.82 -10.66
N GLY A 68 -29.44 -32.59 -10.40
CA GLY A 68 -28.52 -31.46 -10.12
C GLY A 68 -27.76 -30.93 -11.35
N LYS A 69 -28.17 -31.35 -12.55
CA LYS A 69 -27.61 -30.86 -13.82
C LYS A 69 -28.67 -30.12 -14.62
N ARG A 70 -28.35 -28.96 -15.14
CA ARG A 70 -29.21 -28.22 -16.07
C ARG A 70 -29.02 -28.76 -17.47
N VAL A 71 -30.12 -29.15 -18.09
CA VAL A 71 -30.16 -29.61 -19.47
C VAL A 71 -30.97 -28.63 -20.28
N ALA A 72 -30.36 -28.06 -21.31
CA ALA A 72 -31.00 -27.17 -22.25
C ALA A 72 -31.34 -27.97 -23.53
N SER A 73 -32.54 -27.74 -24.08
CA SER A 73 -33.03 -28.31 -25.33
C SER A 73 -33.78 -27.25 -26.13
N ASN A 74 -34.07 -27.54 -27.40
CA ASN A 74 -34.74 -26.61 -28.30
C ASN A 74 -34.01 -25.23 -28.34
N VAL A 75 -32.69 -25.29 -28.50
CA VAL A 75 -31.84 -24.11 -28.48
C VAL A 75 -32.02 -23.28 -29.74
N ASP A 76 -32.30 -22.01 -29.56
CA ASP A 76 -32.38 -21.03 -30.63
C ASP A 76 -31.65 -19.74 -30.23
N TRP A 77 -31.27 -18.93 -31.22
CA TRP A 77 -30.64 -17.65 -30.95
C TRP A 77 -31.59 -16.70 -30.19
N ALA A 78 -31.04 -15.96 -29.23
CA ALA A 78 -31.81 -14.93 -28.55
C ALA A 78 -32.29 -13.81 -29.51
N ASN A 79 -33.50 -13.31 -29.28
CA ASN A 79 -34.09 -12.27 -30.12
C ASN A 79 -33.29 -10.94 -30.12
N GLY A 80 -32.54 -10.69 -29.04
CA GLY A 80 -31.70 -9.48 -28.88
C GLY A 80 -30.42 -9.50 -29.69
N LEU A 81 -30.02 -10.64 -30.28
CA LEU A 81 -28.82 -10.73 -31.11
C LEU A 81 -29.17 -10.44 -32.57
N SER A 82 -28.45 -9.49 -33.17
CA SER A 82 -28.53 -9.25 -34.60
C SER A 82 -27.91 -10.40 -35.40
N GLU A 83 -28.28 -10.52 -36.69
CA GLU A 83 -27.70 -11.50 -37.59
C GLU A 83 -26.16 -11.36 -37.67
N THR A 84 -25.67 -10.13 -37.70
CA THR A 84 -24.23 -9.82 -37.70
C THR A 84 -23.54 -10.44 -36.47
N VAL A 85 -24.05 -10.19 -35.25
CA VAL A 85 -23.45 -10.73 -34.02
C VAL A 85 -23.48 -12.25 -34.00
N ARG A 86 -24.57 -12.89 -34.48
CA ARG A 86 -24.67 -14.36 -34.60
C ARG A 86 -23.60 -14.90 -35.56
N THR A 87 -23.44 -14.26 -36.73
CA THR A 87 -22.42 -14.62 -37.71
C THR A 87 -21.02 -14.46 -37.14
N ASP A 88 -20.73 -13.41 -36.38
CA ASP A 88 -19.44 -13.14 -35.78
C ASP A 88 -19.13 -14.18 -34.67
N ILE A 89 -20.12 -14.56 -33.86
CA ILE A 89 -19.98 -15.64 -32.86
C ILE A 89 -19.65 -16.96 -33.57
N ILE A 90 -20.39 -17.31 -34.64
CA ILE A 90 -20.14 -18.54 -35.44
C ILE A 90 -18.72 -18.49 -36.02
N ALA A 91 -18.29 -17.36 -36.56
CA ALA A 91 -16.94 -17.21 -37.12
C ALA A 91 -15.85 -17.36 -36.04
N ALA A 92 -16.05 -16.78 -34.87
CA ALA A 92 -15.11 -16.94 -33.75
C ALA A 92 -14.99 -18.40 -33.32
N ILE A 93 -16.11 -19.12 -33.23
CA ILE A 93 -16.15 -20.54 -32.88
C ILE A 93 -15.46 -21.37 -33.96
N LYS A 94 -15.75 -21.13 -35.24
CA LYS A 94 -15.08 -21.84 -36.35
C LYS A 94 -13.58 -21.64 -36.39
N ASN A 95 -13.11 -20.45 -36.04
CA ASN A 95 -11.67 -20.19 -35.93
C ASN A 95 -11.02 -20.94 -34.76
N ALA A 96 -11.77 -21.24 -33.71
CA ALA A 96 -11.33 -22.04 -32.58
C ALA A 96 -11.51 -23.56 -32.82
N ASP A 97 -12.43 -23.95 -33.67
CA ASP A 97 -12.73 -25.36 -33.99
C ASP A 97 -11.66 -25.97 -34.89
N LYS A 98 -10.65 -26.55 -34.24
CA LYS A 98 -9.55 -27.26 -34.93
C LYS A 98 -9.95 -28.62 -35.49
N SER A 99 -11.10 -29.16 -35.03
CA SER A 99 -11.60 -30.47 -35.49
C SER A 99 -12.39 -30.39 -36.79
N GLY A 100 -12.94 -29.20 -37.10
CA GLY A 100 -13.82 -28.98 -38.24
C GLY A 100 -15.18 -29.68 -38.10
N GLU A 101 -15.58 -30.01 -36.88
CA GLU A 101 -16.84 -30.71 -36.60
C GLU A 101 -18.08 -29.81 -36.79
N LEU A 102 -17.90 -28.48 -36.67
CA LEU A 102 -19.00 -27.55 -36.87
C LEU A 102 -19.30 -27.38 -38.35
N SER A 103 -20.56 -27.57 -38.74
CA SER A 103 -21.00 -27.44 -40.14
C SER A 103 -20.75 -26.02 -40.69
N ASN A 104 -20.81 -25.88 -42.04
CA ASN A 104 -20.62 -24.58 -42.68
C ASN A 104 -21.71 -23.57 -42.34
N ASP A 105 -22.92 -24.06 -42.06
CA ASP A 105 -24.08 -23.25 -41.67
C ASP A 105 -24.72 -23.90 -40.43
N PRO A 106 -24.12 -23.67 -39.24
CA PRO A 106 -24.58 -24.34 -38.03
C PRO A 106 -25.84 -23.67 -37.50
N SER A 107 -26.77 -24.49 -37.03
CA SER A 107 -27.91 -23.99 -36.22
C SER A 107 -27.44 -23.50 -34.85
N ALA A 108 -28.30 -22.74 -34.14
CA ALA A 108 -28.04 -22.38 -32.76
C ALA A 108 -27.78 -23.59 -31.86
N GLN A 109 -28.49 -24.69 -32.11
CA GLN A 109 -28.29 -25.94 -31.39
C GLN A 109 -26.89 -26.54 -31.66
N ASP A 110 -26.42 -26.55 -32.91
CA ASP A 110 -25.09 -27.07 -33.25
C ASP A 110 -23.99 -26.25 -32.57
N VAL A 111 -24.14 -24.91 -32.56
CA VAL A 111 -23.21 -23.99 -31.86
C VAL A 111 -23.19 -24.28 -30.36
N ALA A 112 -24.36 -24.40 -29.76
CA ALA A 112 -24.49 -24.65 -28.34
C ALA A 112 -23.92 -26.02 -27.94
N ASP A 113 -24.13 -27.05 -28.75
CA ASP A 113 -23.58 -28.41 -28.55
C ASP A 113 -22.05 -28.42 -28.66
N TRP A 114 -21.51 -27.69 -29.64
CA TRP A 114 -20.07 -27.52 -29.78
C TRP A 114 -19.47 -26.80 -28.55
N MET A 115 -20.09 -25.69 -28.11
CA MET A 115 -19.65 -24.96 -26.92
C MET A 115 -19.68 -25.88 -25.69
N ALA A 116 -20.75 -26.63 -25.49
CA ALA A 116 -20.89 -27.53 -24.36
C ALA A 116 -19.82 -28.66 -24.34
N THR A 117 -19.37 -29.06 -25.51
CA THR A 117 -18.36 -30.14 -25.65
C THR A 117 -16.96 -29.60 -25.47
N ASN A 118 -16.66 -28.40 -25.98
CA ASN A 118 -15.29 -27.90 -26.09
C ASN A 118 -14.91 -26.84 -25.04
N LEU A 119 -15.88 -26.23 -24.32
CA LEU A 119 -15.66 -25.17 -23.35
C LEU A 119 -16.01 -25.63 -21.92
N GLN A 120 -15.59 -26.83 -21.54
CA GLN A 120 -16.05 -27.47 -20.30
C GLN A 120 -15.43 -26.96 -19.00
N ASP A 121 -14.34 -26.21 -19.02
CA ASP A 121 -13.61 -25.85 -17.80
C ASP A 121 -13.82 -24.40 -17.37
N ALA A 122 -15.05 -24.03 -17.21
CA ALA A 122 -15.44 -22.65 -16.93
C ALA A 122 -15.67 -22.33 -15.44
N SER A 123 -15.11 -23.10 -14.53
CA SER A 123 -15.03 -22.71 -13.12
C SER A 123 -14.02 -21.58 -12.87
N GLN A 124 -13.17 -21.31 -13.86
CA GLN A 124 -12.12 -20.29 -13.78
C GLN A 124 -12.58 -18.95 -14.36
N VAL A 125 -11.80 -17.90 -14.12
CA VAL A 125 -12.02 -16.60 -14.77
C VAL A 125 -11.83 -16.74 -16.29
N VAL A 126 -12.63 -16.01 -17.07
CA VAL A 126 -12.44 -15.94 -18.52
C VAL A 126 -11.19 -15.13 -18.80
N ASN A 127 -10.20 -15.71 -19.48
CA ASN A 127 -8.98 -15.02 -19.82
C ASN A 127 -9.17 -14.12 -21.04
N ASN A 128 -8.48 -13.00 -21.05
CA ASN A 128 -8.43 -12.13 -22.22
C ASN A 128 -7.90 -12.87 -23.46
N GLY A 129 -8.60 -12.75 -24.57
CA GLY A 129 -8.26 -13.40 -25.84
C GLY A 129 -8.78 -14.84 -25.99
N ASP A 130 -9.36 -15.42 -24.94
CA ASP A 130 -10.05 -16.71 -25.04
C ASP A 130 -11.35 -16.57 -25.87
N LEU A 131 -11.87 -17.70 -26.35
CA LEU A 131 -13.11 -17.69 -27.14
C LEU A 131 -14.30 -17.10 -26.38
N LEU A 132 -14.42 -17.38 -25.09
CA LEU A 132 -15.47 -16.80 -24.25
C LEU A 132 -15.31 -15.30 -24.06
N ASP A 133 -14.10 -14.77 -23.99
CA ASP A 133 -13.83 -13.32 -23.95
C ASP A 133 -14.23 -12.66 -25.27
N THR A 134 -13.91 -13.31 -26.40
CA THR A 134 -14.33 -12.86 -27.72
C THR A 134 -15.86 -12.81 -27.84
N ILE A 135 -16.55 -13.88 -27.41
CA ILE A 135 -18.02 -13.93 -27.41
C ILE A 135 -18.60 -12.85 -26.49
N ALA A 136 -18.04 -12.67 -25.29
CA ALA A 136 -18.47 -11.64 -24.36
C ALA A 136 -18.36 -10.24 -24.98
N SER A 137 -17.26 -9.97 -25.66
CA SER A 137 -17.02 -8.67 -26.34
C SER A 137 -18.03 -8.41 -27.47
N LEU A 138 -18.35 -9.41 -28.26
CA LEU A 138 -19.37 -9.33 -29.32
C LEU A 138 -20.77 -9.08 -28.76
N VAL A 139 -21.12 -9.79 -27.69
CA VAL A 139 -22.45 -9.74 -27.06
C VAL A 139 -22.65 -8.45 -26.25
N LYS A 140 -21.60 -7.92 -25.63
CA LYS A 140 -21.66 -6.64 -24.85
C LYS A 140 -22.22 -5.48 -25.68
N GLY A 141 -21.96 -5.45 -26.97
CA GLY A 141 -22.48 -4.43 -27.90
C GLY A 141 -24.00 -4.50 -28.20
N THR A 142 -24.69 -5.52 -27.68
CA THR A 142 -26.12 -5.75 -27.93
C THR A 142 -26.99 -5.13 -26.82
N THR A 143 -28.32 -5.21 -26.98
CA THR A 143 -29.25 -4.72 -25.97
C THR A 143 -29.33 -5.70 -24.79
N PRO A 144 -29.06 -5.26 -23.57
CA PRO A 144 -29.21 -6.10 -22.38
C PRO A 144 -30.68 -6.43 -22.11
N VAL A 145 -30.91 -7.59 -21.52
CA VAL A 145 -32.25 -8.05 -21.13
C VAL A 145 -32.63 -7.40 -19.80
N THR A 146 -33.81 -6.79 -19.77
CA THR A 146 -34.36 -6.22 -18.54
C THR A 146 -34.96 -7.34 -17.67
N PRO A 147 -34.60 -7.43 -16.38
CA PRO A 147 -35.24 -8.37 -15.46
C PRO A 147 -36.74 -8.15 -15.40
N LYS A 148 -37.49 -9.23 -15.21
CA LYS A 148 -38.96 -9.18 -15.15
C LYS A 148 -39.44 -8.27 -14.02
N GLY A 149 -40.30 -7.33 -14.35
CA GLY A 149 -40.83 -6.35 -13.40
C GLY A 149 -39.88 -5.19 -13.05
N ALA A 150 -38.67 -5.17 -13.61
CA ALA A 150 -37.76 -4.05 -13.44
C ALA A 150 -37.98 -2.95 -14.49
N SER A 151 -37.64 -1.72 -14.14
CA SER A 151 -37.69 -0.56 -15.07
C SER A 151 -36.38 -0.35 -15.84
N THR A 152 -35.29 -0.98 -15.40
CA THR A 152 -33.94 -0.87 -16.01
C THR A 152 -33.30 -2.25 -16.17
N ALA A 153 -32.40 -2.37 -17.12
CA ALA A 153 -31.66 -3.61 -17.35
C ALA A 153 -30.61 -3.89 -16.27
N ALA A 154 -30.12 -2.86 -15.55
CA ALA A 154 -29.13 -3.01 -14.50
C ALA A 154 -29.75 -3.45 -13.17
N PHE A 155 -29.15 -4.45 -12.52
CA PHE A 155 -29.58 -4.99 -11.22
C PHE A 155 -28.38 -5.17 -10.29
N ALA A 156 -28.61 -5.08 -8.98
CA ALA A 156 -27.57 -5.17 -7.97
C ALA A 156 -27.18 -6.62 -7.64
N ALA A 157 -25.95 -6.79 -7.12
CA ALA A 157 -25.55 -8.05 -6.49
C ALA A 157 -26.45 -8.42 -5.31
N ASP A 158 -26.41 -9.70 -4.92
CA ASP A 158 -27.18 -10.29 -3.81
C ASP A 158 -28.70 -10.18 -3.93
N ILE A 159 -29.19 -9.68 -5.07
CA ILE A 159 -30.62 -9.63 -5.37
C ILE A 159 -30.95 -10.69 -6.40
N SER A 160 -31.96 -11.50 -6.10
CA SER A 160 -32.51 -12.48 -7.04
C SER A 160 -33.35 -11.76 -8.09
N VAL A 161 -32.99 -11.95 -9.35
CA VAL A 161 -33.74 -11.44 -10.50
C VAL A 161 -34.25 -12.58 -11.36
N SER A 162 -35.36 -12.37 -12.05
CA SER A 162 -35.93 -13.34 -13.00
C SER A 162 -36.01 -12.75 -14.39
N PHE A 163 -35.97 -13.63 -15.41
CA PHE A 163 -36.13 -13.26 -16.82
C PHE A 163 -37.34 -13.99 -17.44
N ASP A 164 -37.88 -13.45 -18.50
CA ASP A 164 -39.02 -14.05 -19.19
C ASP A 164 -38.68 -15.37 -19.87
N ASN A 165 -37.45 -15.50 -20.38
CA ASN A 165 -37.00 -16.70 -21.08
C ASN A 165 -35.91 -17.43 -20.29
N SER A 166 -35.95 -18.76 -20.34
CA SER A 166 -34.83 -19.61 -19.99
C SER A 166 -33.78 -19.66 -21.11
N GLY A 167 -32.55 -20.07 -20.80
CA GLY A 167 -31.49 -20.23 -21.78
C GLY A 167 -30.11 -19.88 -21.25
N TYR A 168 -29.22 -19.52 -22.18
CA TYR A 168 -27.82 -19.22 -21.88
C TYR A 168 -27.57 -17.71 -21.90
N TYR A 169 -27.03 -17.20 -20.81
CA TYR A 169 -26.84 -15.79 -20.56
C TYR A 169 -25.37 -15.46 -20.26
N LEU A 170 -24.99 -14.26 -20.68
CA LEU A 170 -23.79 -13.57 -20.26
C LEU A 170 -24.19 -12.46 -19.27
N PHE A 171 -23.47 -12.38 -18.15
CA PHE A 171 -23.58 -11.30 -17.18
C PHE A 171 -22.27 -10.51 -17.12
N LEU A 172 -22.39 -9.20 -17.26
CA LEU A 172 -21.27 -8.26 -17.20
C LEU A 172 -21.57 -7.19 -16.16
N THR A 173 -20.52 -6.64 -15.57
CA THR A 173 -20.66 -5.46 -14.70
C THR A 173 -21.19 -4.28 -15.53
N ASP A 174 -22.15 -3.57 -14.99
CA ASP A 174 -22.64 -2.32 -15.55
C ASP A 174 -21.60 -1.22 -15.38
N ASP A 175 -21.05 -0.71 -16.47
CA ASP A 175 -19.98 0.28 -16.51
C ASP A 175 -20.32 1.54 -15.68
N ASP A 176 -21.61 1.95 -15.67
CA ASP A 176 -22.09 3.12 -14.93
C ASP A 176 -22.08 2.91 -13.40
N SER A 177 -21.96 1.67 -12.94
CA SER A 177 -21.95 1.34 -11.51
C SER A 177 -20.55 1.30 -10.89
N ILE A 178 -19.50 1.33 -11.71
CA ILE A 178 -18.10 1.27 -11.25
C ILE A 178 -17.54 2.69 -11.16
N GLY A 179 -16.96 3.03 -10.02
CA GLY A 179 -16.23 4.29 -9.84
C GLY A 179 -14.96 4.33 -10.68
N THR A 180 -14.56 5.55 -11.02
CA THR A 180 -13.25 5.84 -11.58
C THR A 180 -12.30 6.31 -10.47
N ALA A 181 -10.97 6.28 -10.71
CA ALA A 181 -9.99 6.77 -9.75
C ALA A 181 -10.26 8.22 -9.29
N ASP A 182 -10.78 9.07 -10.19
CA ASP A 182 -11.03 10.48 -9.88
C ASP A 182 -12.30 10.70 -9.04
N SER A 183 -13.25 9.78 -9.10
CA SER A 183 -14.53 9.85 -8.36
C SER A 183 -14.60 8.91 -7.17
N TYR A 184 -13.59 8.06 -6.98
CA TYR A 184 -13.57 7.03 -5.96
C TYR A 184 -13.12 7.59 -4.61
N SER A 185 -14.00 7.53 -3.63
CA SER A 185 -13.71 7.96 -2.26
C SER A 185 -13.68 6.76 -1.30
N GLY A 186 -12.59 6.00 -1.31
CA GLY A 186 -12.34 4.94 -0.32
C GLY A 186 -13.19 3.66 -0.45
N LYS A 187 -14.01 3.52 -1.51
CA LYS A 187 -14.78 2.30 -1.77
C LYS A 187 -14.02 1.37 -2.71
N LYS A 188 -14.12 0.08 -2.45
CA LYS A 188 -13.58 -0.97 -3.29
C LYS A 188 -14.62 -1.32 -4.35
N GLN A 189 -14.38 -0.97 -5.61
CA GLN A 189 -15.26 -1.31 -6.71
C GLN A 189 -14.44 -1.93 -7.83
N THR A 190 -14.78 -3.16 -8.19
CA THR A 190 -14.10 -3.91 -9.24
C THR A 190 -15.11 -4.70 -10.03
N GLY A 191 -14.99 -4.67 -11.36
CA GLY A 191 -15.83 -5.42 -12.26
C GLY A 191 -15.49 -6.90 -12.27
N THR A 192 -16.50 -7.72 -12.48
CA THR A 192 -16.33 -9.17 -12.62
C THR A 192 -15.75 -9.55 -13.99
N SER A 193 -15.00 -10.64 -14.05
CA SER A 193 -14.79 -11.36 -15.29
C SER A 193 -16.15 -11.78 -15.88
N PRO A 194 -16.28 -11.93 -17.23
CA PRO A 194 -17.53 -12.40 -17.83
C PRO A 194 -18.09 -13.64 -17.14
N ILE A 195 -19.37 -13.59 -16.75
CA ILE A 195 -20.09 -14.70 -16.15
C ILE A 195 -21.06 -15.28 -17.18
N PHE A 196 -20.85 -16.52 -17.56
CA PHE A 196 -21.76 -17.25 -18.42
C PHE A 196 -22.56 -18.26 -17.58
N ALA A 197 -23.88 -18.28 -17.73
CA ALA A 197 -24.72 -19.18 -16.98
C ALA A 197 -25.95 -19.64 -17.76
N VAL A 198 -26.39 -20.87 -17.49
CA VAL A 198 -27.70 -21.37 -17.89
C VAL A 198 -28.72 -20.96 -16.85
N VAL A 199 -29.72 -20.18 -17.25
CA VAL A 199 -30.82 -19.71 -16.40
C VAL A 199 -32.09 -20.46 -16.75
N GLY A 200 -32.75 -21.04 -15.76
CA GLY A 200 -33.95 -21.87 -15.91
C GLY A 200 -33.84 -23.19 -15.17
N GLY A 201 -34.94 -23.91 -15.10
CA GLY A 201 -35.05 -25.12 -14.28
C GLY A 201 -35.21 -24.80 -12.80
N SER A 202 -34.11 -24.62 -12.08
CA SER A 202 -34.06 -24.16 -10.70
C SER A 202 -33.40 -22.80 -10.59
N ALA A 203 -33.50 -22.14 -9.44
CA ALA A 203 -32.79 -20.90 -9.18
C ALA A 203 -31.27 -21.10 -9.28
N VAL A 204 -30.58 -20.14 -9.89
CA VAL A 204 -29.12 -20.14 -10.10
C VAL A 204 -28.48 -19.17 -9.15
N GLU A 205 -27.39 -19.57 -8.53
CA GLU A 205 -26.53 -18.67 -7.76
C GLU A 205 -25.12 -18.73 -8.34
N VAL A 206 -24.56 -17.57 -8.61
CA VAL A 206 -23.18 -17.42 -9.10
C VAL A 206 -22.47 -16.36 -8.25
N THR A 207 -21.15 -16.50 -8.12
CA THR A 207 -20.34 -15.51 -7.39
C THR A 207 -19.54 -14.67 -8.37
N GLU A 208 -19.38 -13.38 -8.07
CA GLU A 208 -18.48 -12.50 -8.82
C GLU A 208 -17.11 -13.13 -8.99
N LYS A 209 -16.59 -13.06 -10.19
CA LYS A 209 -15.23 -13.47 -10.54
C LYS A 209 -14.34 -12.23 -10.54
N THR A 210 -14.03 -11.74 -9.35
CA THR A 210 -13.25 -10.53 -9.15
C THR A 210 -12.41 -10.66 -7.88
N GLY A 211 -11.28 -9.98 -7.86
CA GLY A 211 -10.45 -9.81 -6.68
C GLY A 211 -10.01 -8.36 -6.56
N ILE A 212 -9.92 -7.87 -5.34
CA ILE A 212 -9.57 -6.49 -5.06
C ILE A 212 -8.11 -6.44 -4.65
N PRO A 213 -7.27 -5.72 -5.39
CA PRO A 213 -5.89 -5.50 -5.00
C PRO A 213 -5.81 -4.80 -3.65
N THR A 214 -4.85 -5.22 -2.85
CA THR A 214 -4.52 -4.61 -1.56
C THR A 214 -3.10 -4.07 -1.60
N VAL A 215 -2.83 -3.09 -0.75
CA VAL A 215 -1.49 -2.57 -0.56
C VAL A 215 -1.15 -2.55 0.92
N THR A 216 0.09 -2.89 1.24
CA THR A 216 0.67 -2.69 2.56
C THR A 216 1.93 -1.86 2.43
N LYS A 217 2.18 -1.04 3.44
CA LYS A 217 3.35 -0.18 3.53
C LYS A 217 4.12 -0.49 4.80
N LYS A 218 5.43 -0.48 4.70
CA LYS A 218 6.33 -0.64 5.84
C LYS A 218 7.46 0.39 5.75
N ILE A 219 7.97 0.73 6.91
CA ILE A 219 9.14 1.56 7.13
C ILE A 219 10.19 0.72 7.87
N LYS A 220 11.46 0.98 7.62
CA LYS A 220 12.54 0.30 8.32
C LYS A 220 13.34 1.33 9.10
N ASP A 221 13.37 1.13 10.42
CA ASP A 221 14.21 1.88 11.33
C ASP A 221 15.69 1.70 10.98
N ASP A 222 16.51 2.71 11.19
CA ASP A 222 17.94 2.69 10.88
C ASP A 222 18.77 1.91 11.88
N LYS A 223 18.19 1.54 13.03
CA LYS A 223 18.83 0.69 14.02
C LYS A 223 19.26 -0.63 13.41
N PRO A 224 20.54 -1.03 13.55
CA PRO A 224 21.03 -2.28 13.01
C PRO A 224 20.19 -3.50 13.42
N GLY A 225 19.74 -4.29 12.44
CA GLY A 225 18.91 -5.47 12.68
C GLY A 225 17.42 -5.19 12.83
N SER A 226 16.97 -3.95 12.58
CA SER A 226 15.54 -3.64 12.59
C SER A 226 14.79 -4.36 11.48
N ASP A 227 13.57 -4.79 11.79
CA ASP A 227 12.63 -5.36 10.85
C ASP A 227 11.76 -4.28 10.21
N TRP A 228 11.05 -4.65 9.14
CA TRP A 228 10.02 -3.82 8.55
C TRP A 228 8.85 -3.64 9.52
N ALA A 229 8.46 -2.39 9.81
CA ALA A 229 7.44 -2.02 10.78
C ALA A 229 6.47 -0.95 10.23
N ASP A 230 5.49 -0.57 11.04
CA ASP A 230 4.55 0.51 10.70
C ASP A 230 5.03 1.87 11.22
N LYS A 231 6.05 1.85 12.06
CA LYS A 231 6.63 3.04 12.71
C LYS A 231 8.14 2.90 12.79
N ALA A 232 8.83 4.02 12.66
CA ALA A 232 10.26 4.18 12.91
C ALA A 232 10.50 5.58 13.47
N ASP A 233 11.71 5.85 13.90
CA ASP A 233 12.19 7.19 14.16
C ASP A 233 13.47 7.49 13.38
N SER A 234 13.76 8.76 13.16
CA SER A 234 14.91 9.17 12.36
C SER A 234 15.40 10.56 12.68
N GLN A 235 16.69 10.77 12.41
CA GLN A 235 17.32 12.08 12.40
C GLN A 235 16.92 12.84 11.13
N VAL A 236 16.71 14.15 11.23
CA VAL A 236 16.52 15.01 10.05
C VAL A 236 17.71 14.83 9.08
N GLY A 237 17.37 14.60 7.81
CA GLY A 237 18.36 14.40 6.74
C GLY A 237 18.86 12.97 6.57
N GLN A 238 18.53 12.06 7.47
CA GLN A 238 18.88 10.65 7.38
C GLN A 238 17.96 9.90 6.42
N ASN A 239 18.52 9.02 5.58
CA ASN A 239 17.73 8.20 4.67
C ASN A 239 17.10 7.02 5.40
N VAL A 240 15.79 6.92 5.29
CA VAL A 240 14.96 5.84 5.82
C VAL A 240 14.38 5.02 4.68
N GLN A 241 14.35 3.71 4.84
CA GLN A 241 13.85 2.79 3.82
C GLN A 241 12.34 2.57 3.96
N TYR A 242 11.64 2.58 2.82
CA TYR A 242 10.21 2.29 2.72
C TYR A 242 9.97 1.13 1.77
N GLN A 243 8.97 0.33 2.06
CA GLN A 243 8.52 -0.79 1.24
C GLN A 243 7.01 -0.74 1.05
N LEU A 244 6.57 -0.81 -0.21
CA LEU A 244 5.18 -0.92 -0.62
C LEU A 244 4.99 -2.29 -1.22
N THR A 245 4.00 -3.05 -0.76
CA THR A 245 3.69 -4.36 -1.31
C THR A 245 2.26 -4.37 -1.80
N GLY A 246 2.08 -4.51 -3.11
CA GLY A 246 0.79 -4.58 -3.75
C GLY A 246 0.46 -5.99 -4.23
N THR A 247 -0.78 -6.43 -4.03
CA THR A 247 -1.33 -7.64 -4.63
C THR A 247 -1.96 -7.35 -5.97
N VAL A 248 -2.20 -8.38 -6.76
CA VAL A 248 -2.83 -8.27 -8.08
C VAL A 248 -4.26 -8.80 -8.01
N ALA A 249 -5.16 -8.25 -8.83
CA ALA A 249 -6.55 -8.72 -8.88
C ALA A 249 -6.63 -10.20 -9.25
N GLU A 250 -7.52 -10.94 -8.59
CA GLU A 250 -7.73 -12.37 -8.85
C GLU A 250 -8.09 -12.64 -10.31
N ASN A 251 -8.82 -11.72 -10.94
CA ASN A 251 -9.21 -11.80 -12.35
C ASN A 251 -8.27 -11.04 -13.31
N VAL A 252 -7.01 -10.80 -12.93
CA VAL A 252 -6.03 -10.09 -13.80
C VAL A 252 -5.90 -10.72 -15.19
N ALA A 253 -6.08 -12.02 -15.31
CA ALA A 253 -6.02 -12.74 -16.58
C ALA A 253 -7.11 -12.29 -17.57
N SER A 254 -8.23 -11.75 -17.10
CA SER A 254 -9.35 -11.26 -17.93
C SER A 254 -9.07 -9.90 -18.57
N PHE A 255 -8.07 -9.17 -18.11
CA PHE A 255 -7.75 -7.84 -18.63
C PHE A 255 -6.81 -7.95 -19.84
N ASN A 256 -7.10 -7.21 -20.90
CA ASN A 256 -6.18 -7.03 -22.02
C ASN A 256 -4.93 -6.25 -21.58
N THR A 257 -5.14 -5.10 -20.96
CA THR A 257 -4.10 -4.30 -20.31
C THR A 257 -4.47 -4.11 -18.85
N TYR A 258 -3.49 -4.08 -17.97
CA TYR A 258 -3.72 -3.91 -16.55
C TYR A 258 -2.95 -2.71 -16.03
N TYR A 259 -3.64 -1.57 -15.88
CA TYR A 259 -3.07 -0.39 -15.23
C TYR A 259 -2.81 -0.66 -13.77
N TYR A 260 -1.65 -0.23 -13.27
CA TYR A 260 -1.27 -0.45 -11.88
C TYR A 260 -0.36 0.68 -11.40
N GLU A 261 -0.76 1.36 -10.33
CA GLU A 261 -0.06 2.53 -9.81
C GLU A 261 -0.03 2.50 -8.29
N PHE A 262 1.16 2.65 -7.72
CA PHE A 262 1.32 3.06 -6.34
C PHE A 262 1.31 4.57 -6.29
N ARG A 263 0.34 5.15 -5.60
CA ARG A 263 0.30 6.57 -5.29
C ARG A 263 0.61 6.76 -3.82
N ASP A 264 1.76 7.35 -3.54
CA ASP A 264 2.34 7.46 -2.23
C ASP A 264 2.41 8.92 -1.80
N GLU A 265 1.65 9.28 -0.79
CA GLU A 265 1.49 10.64 -0.29
C GLU A 265 2.29 10.81 1.00
N LEU A 266 3.41 11.51 0.90
CA LEU A 266 4.28 11.84 2.02
C LEU A 266 3.82 13.16 2.65
N SER A 267 3.81 13.24 3.99
CA SER A 267 3.61 14.51 4.69
C SER A 267 4.64 15.54 4.27
N ALA A 268 4.31 16.81 4.43
CA ALA A 268 5.15 17.93 3.96
C ALA A 268 6.55 17.98 4.59
N GLY A 269 6.73 17.30 5.73
CA GLY A 269 8.03 17.17 6.42
C GLY A 269 8.95 16.11 5.82
N LEU A 270 8.44 15.23 4.94
CA LEU A 270 9.21 14.17 4.29
C LEU A 270 9.57 14.55 2.86
N ILE A 271 10.69 14.04 2.37
CA ILE A 271 11.12 14.16 0.98
C ILE A 271 11.66 12.81 0.48
N ALA A 272 11.08 12.28 -0.59
CA ALA A 272 11.51 11.02 -1.18
C ALA A 272 12.68 11.22 -2.15
N ASP A 273 13.54 10.22 -2.24
CA ASP A 273 14.51 10.08 -3.32
C ASP A 273 13.92 9.21 -4.43
N ASN A 274 13.39 9.84 -5.46
CA ASN A 274 12.80 9.14 -6.60
C ASN A 274 13.80 8.32 -7.42
N ASN A 275 15.10 8.59 -7.30
CA ASN A 275 16.13 7.80 -7.96
C ASN A 275 16.45 6.49 -7.22
N SER A 276 16.01 6.38 -5.97
CA SER A 276 16.18 5.16 -5.16
C SER A 276 15.07 4.13 -5.37
N VAL A 277 14.11 4.41 -6.27
CA VAL A 277 12.98 3.52 -6.52
C VAL A 277 13.41 2.25 -7.23
N HIS A 278 13.12 1.11 -6.61
CA HIS A 278 13.26 -0.22 -7.20
C HIS A 278 11.93 -0.94 -7.15
N VAL A 279 11.62 -1.70 -8.19
CA VAL A 279 10.41 -2.52 -8.25
C VAL A 279 10.80 -3.97 -8.52
N THR A 280 10.25 -4.86 -7.69
CA THR A 280 10.47 -6.30 -7.79
C THR A 280 9.13 -7.02 -7.85
N VAL A 281 8.97 -7.95 -8.78
CA VAL A 281 7.81 -8.83 -8.86
C VAL A 281 8.17 -10.20 -8.31
N TYR A 282 7.35 -10.70 -7.40
CA TYR A 282 7.40 -12.05 -6.85
C TYR A 282 6.25 -12.86 -7.46
N ALA A 283 6.52 -14.11 -7.82
CA ALA A 283 5.53 -14.96 -8.48
C ALA A 283 4.35 -15.32 -7.57
N ASN A 284 4.61 -15.41 -6.25
CA ASN A 284 3.60 -15.69 -5.22
C ASN A 284 4.05 -15.18 -3.85
N ASN A 285 3.20 -15.35 -2.82
CA ASN A 285 3.47 -14.89 -1.46
C ASN A 285 4.61 -15.64 -0.74
N GLU A 286 4.93 -16.85 -1.16
CA GLU A 286 5.96 -17.70 -0.53
C GLU A 286 7.32 -17.52 -1.22
N ASP A 287 7.34 -16.89 -2.38
CA ASP A 287 8.57 -16.69 -3.15
C ASP A 287 9.49 -15.70 -2.45
N THR A 288 10.74 -16.10 -2.25
CA THR A 288 11.79 -15.29 -1.63
C THR A 288 12.73 -14.64 -2.64
N SER A 289 12.66 -15.08 -3.90
CA SER A 289 13.46 -14.55 -5.00
C SER A 289 12.57 -13.87 -6.04
N GLY A 290 12.51 -12.54 -5.97
CA GLY A 290 11.75 -11.76 -6.95
C GLY A 290 12.59 -11.38 -8.17
N THR A 291 11.89 -10.96 -9.22
CA THR A 291 12.51 -10.43 -10.44
C THR A 291 12.42 -8.91 -10.46
N GLU A 292 13.57 -8.24 -10.51
CA GLU A 292 13.60 -6.77 -10.60
C GLU A 292 13.08 -6.33 -11.98
N VAL A 293 12.21 -5.32 -11.97
CA VAL A 293 11.52 -4.80 -13.15
C VAL A 293 12.39 -3.76 -13.86
N ASN A 294 12.44 -3.83 -15.18
CA ASN A 294 12.93 -2.75 -16.00
C ASN A 294 11.89 -1.61 -16.02
N LEU A 295 12.17 -0.52 -15.30
CA LEU A 295 11.23 0.58 -15.17
C LEU A 295 11.14 1.39 -16.47
N PRO A 296 9.94 1.59 -17.05
CA PRO A 296 9.73 2.57 -18.11
C PRO A 296 10.18 3.97 -17.67
N THR A 297 10.58 4.81 -18.62
CA THR A 297 11.10 6.16 -18.33
C THR A 297 10.09 7.05 -17.58
N ASP A 298 8.80 6.83 -17.79
CA ASP A 298 7.70 7.56 -17.16
C ASP A 298 7.07 6.81 -15.98
N ALA A 299 7.69 5.72 -15.53
CA ALA A 299 7.16 4.90 -14.45
C ALA A 299 7.20 5.60 -13.08
N VAL A 300 8.21 6.42 -12.84
CA VAL A 300 8.41 7.10 -11.56
C VAL A 300 8.23 8.61 -11.74
N GLU A 301 7.31 9.18 -10.98
CA GLU A 301 7.05 10.61 -10.95
C GLU A 301 7.04 11.09 -9.49
N TYR A 302 7.70 12.20 -9.22
CA TYR A 302 7.71 12.81 -7.89
C TYR A 302 7.28 14.26 -7.99
N ASN A 303 6.14 14.57 -7.34
CA ASN A 303 5.55 15.89 -7.33
C ASN A 303 5.61 16.48 -5.92
N THR A 304 6.24 17.64 -5.80
CA THR A 304 6.40 18.38 -4.53
C THR A 304 5.57 19.67 -4.51
N THR A 305 4.63 19.85 -5.44
CA THR A 305 3.76 21.02 -5.48
C THR A 305 2.57 20.84 -4.54
N GLY A 306 2.30 21.87 -3.72
CA GLY A 306 1.21 21.84 -2.76
C GLY A 306 1.65 21.53 -1.33
N ASN A 307 0.74 20.97 -0.53
CA ASN A 307 1.00 20.68 0.89
C ASN A 307 1.57 19.29 1.15
N ASN A 308 1.44 18.38 0.19
CA ASN A 308 1.95 17.01 0.27
C ASN A 308 2.91 16.74 -0.88
N ASN A 309 3.90 15.88 -0.61
CA ASN A 309 4.77 15.34 -1.62
C ASN A 309 4.19 14.02 -2.11
N VAL A 310 4.10 13.82 -3.41
CA VAL A 310 3.51 12.61 -3.99
C VAL A 310 4.53 11.88 -4.85
N LEU A 311 4.87 10.66 -4.45
CA LEU A 311 5.64 9.72 -5.24
C LEU A 311 4.68 8.77 -5.93
N THR A 312 4.75 8.75 -7.26
CA THR A 312 3.94 7.84 -8.09
C THR A 312 4.86 6.82 -8.76
N VAL A 313 4.51 5.54 -8.63
CA VAL A 313 5.15 4.45 -9.38
C VAL A 313 4.08 3.75 -10.18
N LYS A 314 4.07 3.93 -11.52
CA LYS A 314 2.97 3.51 -12.39
C LYS A 314 3.40 2.61 -13.53
N PHE A 315 2.51 1.71 -13.90
CA PHE A 315 2.60 0.85 -15.07
C PHE A 315 1.31 0.98 -15.87
N ASN A 316 1.40 1.50 -17.10
CA ASN A 316 0.24 1.57 -18.00
C ASN A 316 -0.29 0.17 -18.34
N ASN A 317 0.59 -0.82 -18.34
CA ASN A 317 0.24 -2.23 -18.43
C ASN A 317 1.23 -3.09 -17.63
N LEU A 318 0.84 -3.47 -16.41
CA LEU A 318 1.66 -4.34 -15.55
C LEU A 318 1.94 -5.71 -16.20
N LYS A 319 1.04 -6.21 -17.07
CA LYS A 319 1.23 -7.49 -17.76
C LYS A 319 2.32 -7.46 -18.84
N ALA A 320 2.83 -6.26 -19.19
CA ALA A 320 3.86 -6.09 -20.20
C ALA A 320 5.25 -5.75 -19.62
N VAL A 321 5.43 -5.83 -18.32
CA VAL A 321 6.72 -5.54 -17.67
C VAL A 321 7.77 -6.61 -17.99
N THR A 322 9.02 -6.18 -18.06
CA THR A 322 10.16 -7.04 -18.36
C THR A 322 11.21 -7.00 -17.25
N ALA A 323 12.03 -8.03 -17.18
CA ALA A 323 13.12 -8.11 -16.23
C ALA A 323 14.22 -7.08 -16.56
N LYS A 324 14.78 -6.44 -15.53
CA LYS A 324 15.83 -5.42 -15.63
C LYS A 324 17.10 -5.92 -16.34
N ASN A 325 17.49 -7.15 -16.11
CA ASN A 325 18.71 -7.76 -16.67
C ASN A 325 18.47 -8.54 -17.96
N GLY A 326 17.40 -8.23 -18.70
CA GLY A 326 17.04 -8.90 -19.95
C GLY A 326 15.72 -8.37 -20.51
N SER A 327 15.39 -8.79 -21.71
CA SER A 327 14.09 -8.48 -22.32
C SER A 327 13.02 -9.51 -22.00
N SER A 328 13.26 -10.39 -21.04
CA SER A 328 12.32 -11.44 -20.67
C SER A 328 11.08 -10.85 -20.01
N ALA A 329 9.90 -11.20 -20.53
CA ALA A 329 8.63 -10.83 -19.92
C ALA A 329 8.51 -11.45 -18.52
N ILE A 330 7.97 -10.67 -17.58
CA ILE A 330 7.63 -11.17 -16.24
C ILE A 330 6.16 -11.59 -16.27
N SER A 331 5.89 -12.81 -15.90
CA SER A 331 4.51 -13.31 -15.82
C SER A 331 3.79 -12.69 -14.63
N ILE A 332 2.68 -12.01 -14.89
CA ILE A 332 1.80 -11.44 -13.86
C ILE A 332 0.56 -12.31 -13.73
N THR A 333 0.35 -12.86 -12.55
CA THR A 333 -0.79 -13.71 -12.21
C THR A 333 -1.52 -13.17 -10.98
N LYS A 334 -2.66 -13.75 -10.64
CA LYS A 334 -3.41 -13.42 -9.41
C LYS A 334 -2.59 -13.60 -8.11
N ASP A 335 -1.58 -14.46 -8.15
CA ASP A 335 -0.73 -14.78 -7.00
C ASP A 335 0.51 -13.87 -6.91
N SER A 336 0.76 -13.06 -7.95
CA SER A 336 1.92 -12.18 -7.99
C SER A 336 1.87 -11.07 -6.93
N ARG A 337 3.04 -10.70 -6.40
CA ARG A 337 3.25 -9.51 -5.56
C ARG A 337 4.15 -8.52 -6.29
N VAL A 338 3.77 -7.26 -6.24
CA VAL A 338 4.59 -6.15 -6.72
C VAL A 338 5.13 -5.39 -5.53
N VAL A 339 6.44 -5.38 -5.36
CA VAL A 339 7.11 -4.73 -4.23
C VAL A 339 7.92 -3.54 -4.74
N VAL A 340 7.62 -2.37 -4.20
CA VAL A 340 8.37 -1.14 -4.44
C VAL A 340 9.18 -0.83 -3.20
N THR A 341 10.48 -0.56 -3.37
CA THR A 341 11.33 -0.03 -2.30
C THR A 341 11.90 1.32 -2.73
N TYR A 342 12.03 2.23 -1.79
CA TYR A 342 12.66 3.53 -1.99
C TYR A 342 13.13 4.09 -0.66
N THR A 343 13.90 5.19 -0.70
CA THR A 343 14.31 5.94 0.49
C THR A 343 13.63 7.30 0.54
N ALA A 344 13.33 7.76 1.74
CA ALA A 344 12.93 9.13 2.01
C ALA A 344 13.60 9.60 3.29
N LYS A 345 13.51 10.89 3.57
CA LYS A 345 14.09 11.50 4.77
C LYS A 345 13.25 12.65 5.27
N LEU A 346 13.36 12.95 6.55
CA LEU A 346 12.89 14.21 7.11
C LEU A 346 13.69 15.35 6.47
N ASN A 347 12.96 16.35 5.94
CA ASN A 347 13.53 17.36 5.05
C ASN A 347 14.39 18.39 5.79
N PRO A 348 15.74 18.35 5.65
CA PRO A 348 16.64 19.30 6.34
C PRO A 348 16.55 20.72 5.81
N ALA A 349 16.03 20.92 4.59
CA ALA A 349 15.84 22.24 3.99
C ALA A 349 14.54 22.92 4.45
N ASN A 350 13.61 22.19 5.08
CA ASN A 350 12.32 22.71 5.53
C ASN A 350 11.85 22.03 6.84
N THR A 351 12.65 22.19 7.88
CA THR A 351 12.36 21.57 9.19
C THR A 351 11.11 22.16 9.87
N GLU A 352 10.61 23.32 9.42
CA GLU A 352 9.36 23.89 9.92
C GLU A 352 8.15 22.99 9.63
N LYS A 353 8.22 22.17 8.57
CA LYS A 353 7.18 21.21 8.21
C LYS A 353 7.37 19.82 8.83
N VAL A 354 8.50 19.60 9.48
CA VAL A 354 8.75 18.35 10.20
C VAL A 354 7.97 18.35 11.51
N THR A 355 7.17 17.32 11.72
CA THR A 355 6.37 17.13 12.92
C THR A 355 7.20 16.39 13.97
N VAL A 356 7.32 17.01 15.15
CA VAL A 356 8.00 16.42 16.32
C VAL A 356 6.97 15.69 17.18
N GLY A 357 7.34 14.51 17.65
CA GLY A 357 6.59 13.77 18.68
C GLY A 357 5.33 13.08 18.18
N GLY A 358 4.33 12.98 19.04
CA GLY A 358 3.24 12.03 19.02
C GLY A 358 2.37 11.89 17.77
N THR A 359 2.34 12.87 16.84
CA THR A 359 1.64 12.66 15.57
C THR A 359 2.51 12.05 14.49
N GLY A 360 3.84 12.19 14.59
CA GLY A 360 4.79 11.70 13.59
C GLY A 360 4.62 12.35 12.23
N ASN A 361 5.39 11.89 11.28
CA ASN A 361 5.35 12.30 9.87
C ASN A 361 4.74 11.15 9.07
N ASP A 362 3.49 11.32 8.66
CA ASP A 362 2.72 10.27 7.97
C ASP A 362 3.22 10.09 6.54
N ASN A 363 3.21 8.84 6.09
CA ASN A 363 3.46 8.45 4.72
C ASN A 363 2.44 7.38 4.31
N ASN A 364 1.56 7.73 3.37
CA ASN A 364 0.34 7.01 3.04
C ASN A 364 0.37 6.53 1.60
N VAL A 365 0.09 5.25 1.37
CA VAL A 365 0.03 4.67 0.02
C VAL A 365 -1.34 4.13 -0.30
N LYS A 366 -1.75 4.26 -1.56
CA LYS A 366 -2.87 3.54 -2.16
C LYS A 366 -2.49 2.99 -3.53
N LEU A 367 -3.15 1.92 -3.95
CA LEU A 367 -3.10 1.43 -5.33
C LEU A 367 -4.21 2.05 -6.15
N ILE A 368 -3.90 2.36 -7.41
CA ILE A 368 -4.86 2.64 -8.46
C ILE A 368 -4.67 1.56 -9.52
N TYR A 369 -5.76 0.89 -9.89
CA TYR A 369 -5.69 -0.30 -10.75
C TYR A 369 -6.86 -0.35 -11.73
N SER A 370 -6.69 -1.08 -12.83
CA SER A 370 -7.78 -1.39 -13.75
C SER A 370 -8.89 -2.16 -13.03
N ASN A 371 -10.12 -1.66 -13.05
CA ASN A 371 -11.22 -2.18 -12.26
C ASN A 371 -12.34 -2.87 -13.07
N ASN A 372 -12.27 -2.86 -14.40
CA ASN A 372 -13.28 -3.51 -15.25
C ASN A 372 -12.61 -4.19 -16.46
N PRO A 373 -12.59 -5.53 -16.56
CA PRO A 373 -11.93 -6.22 -17.65
C PRO A 373 -12.61 -6.00 -19.01
N MET A 374 -13.91 -5.66 -19.04
CA MET A 374 -14.68 -5.48 -20.26
C MET A 374 -14.77 -4.03 -20.73
N SER A 375 -14.27 -3.07 -19.96
CA SER A 375 -14.21 -1.64 -20.33
C SER A 375 -13.05 -0.95 -19.62
N GLY A 376 -12.76 0.28 -20.00
CA GLY A 376 -11.81 1.11 -19.27
C GLY A 376 -12.39 1.57 -17.94
N GLY A 377 -11.53 1.76 -16.96
CA GLY A 377 -11.89 2.28 -15.65
C GLY A 377 -10.79 1.96 -14.65
N LYS A 378 -10.75 2.71 -13.55
CA LYS A 378 -9.77 2.54 -12.49
C LYS A 378 -10.46 2.56 -11.13
N GLY A 379 -10.05 1.66 -10.25
CA GLY A 379 -10.42 1.61 -8.85
C GLY A 379 -9.24 1.97 -7.96
N GLU A 380 -9.52 2.21 -6.69
CA GLU A 380 -8.52 2.47 -5.66
C GLU A 380 -8.61 1.43 -4.55
N SER A 381 -7.46 1.07 -3.99
CA SER A 381 -7.40 0.22 -2.79
C SER A 381 -7.70 1.02 -1.52
N VAL A 382 -7.93 0.31 -0.42
CA VAL A 382 -7.81 0.91 0.92
C VAL A 382 -6.36 1.36 1.10
N PRO A 383 -6.14 2.58 1.60
CA PRO A 383 -4.79 3.06 1.87
C PRO A 383 -4.16 2.38 3.08
N ASP A 384 -2.83 2.37 3.10
CA ASP A 384 -2.02 1.98 4.26
C ASP A 384 -1.01 3.07 4.61
N THR A 385 -0.76 3.27 5.90
CA THR A 385 0.03 4.41 6.42
C THR A 385 1.08 3.93 7.40
N VAL A 386 2.30 4.43 7.22
CA VAL A 386 3.39 4.32 8.20
C VAL A 386 3.74 5.70 8.76
N ARG A 387 4.48 5.73 9.87
CA ARG A 387 4.89 6.97 10.53
C ARG A 387 6.38 6.97 10.83
N ASP A 388 7.00 8.11 10.54
CA ASP A 388 8.36 8.43 10.92
C ASP A 388 8.33 9.48 12.02
N TYR A 389 8.91 9.14 13.18
CA TYR A 389 8.97 10.03 14.34
C TYR A 389 10.32 10.71 14.44
N THR A 390 10.33 11.87 15.07
CA THR A 390 11.55 12.59 15.43
C THR A 390 11.30 13.42 16.67
N TYR A 391 12.36 13.84 17.33
CA TYR A 391 12.31 14.47 18.62
C TYR A 391 12.94 15.87 18.60
N ALA A 392 12.73 16.64 19.66
CA ALA A 392 13.33 17.94 19.82
C ALA A 392 13.98 18.10 21.19
N LEU A 393 15.05 18.88 21.23
CA LEU A 393 15.71 19.31 22.45
C LEU A 393 15.43 20.80 22.68
N LYS A 394 14.99 21.14 23.89
CA LYS A 394 15.00 22.46 24.47
C LYS A 394 16.00 22.48 25.63
N LEU A 395 17.18 23.00 25.41
CA LEU A 395 18.15 23.23 26.49
C LEU A 395 17.91 24.61 27.10
N VAL A 396 17.81 24.69 28.44
CA VAL A 396 17.64 25.93 29.19
C VAL A 396 18.86 26.15 30.07
N LYS A 397 19.56 27.27 29.87
CA LYS A 397 20.77 27.64 30.59
C LYS A 397 20.48 28.69 31.64
N GLU A 398 20.83 28.42 32.91
CA GLU A 398 20.54 29.33 34.03
C GLU A 398 21.65 29.36 35.09
N ASP A 399 21.58 30.37 35.95
CA ASP A 399 22.44 30.49 37.13
C ASP A 399 22.08 29.42 38.17
N SER A 400 23.08 28.80 38.79
CA SER A 400 22.89 27.71 39.75
C SER A 400 22.26 28.12 41.08
N VAL A 401 22.30 29.42 41.42
CA VAL A 401 21.78 29.99 42.68
C VAL A 401 20.44 30.66 42.44
N ASP A 402 20.29 31.39 41.32
CA ASP A 402 19.07 32.08 40.94
C ASP A 402 18.55 31.57 39.59
N SER A 403 17.61 30.64 39.63
CA SER A 403 17.00 30.05 38.43
C SER A 403 16.22 31.04 37.54
N ASN A 404 15.90 32.25 38.05
CA ASN A 404 15.29 33.31 37.23
C ASN A 404 16.32 34.00 36.33
N THR A 405 17.60 33.90 36.69
CA THR A 405 18.69 34.44 35.88
C THR A 405 19.04 33.49 34.77
N LYS A 406 18.53 33.77 33.57
CA LYS A 406 18.81 33.01 32.35
C LYS A 406 20.11 33.50 31.71
N LEU A 407 20.95 32.56 31.28
CA LEU A 407 22.28 32.85 30.76
C LEU A 407 22.24 32.81 29.22
N LYS A 408 22.30 33.99 28.61
CA LYS A 408 22.34 34.18 27.16
C LYS A 408 23.76 34.09 26.62
N ASP A 409 23.87 33.94 25.31
CA ASP A 409 25.13 33.94 24.54
C ASP A 409 26.10 32.82 24.90
N VAL A 410 25.71 31.85 25.75
CA VAL A 410 26.50 30.67 26.08
C VAL A 410 26.51 29.73 24.89
N MET A 411 27.68 29.26 24.49
CA MET A 411 27.83 28.37 23.34
C MET A 411 27.95 26.91 23.76
N PHE A 412 27.28 26.07 22.98
CA PHE A 412 27.31 24.61 23.13
C PHE A 412 27.51 23.92 21.80
N THR A 413 28.19 22.78 21.82
CA THR A 413 28.15 21.79 20.74
C THR A 413 27.42 20.55 21.22
N ILE A 414 26.72 19.89 20.31
CA ILE A 414 26.00 18.64 20.56
C ILE A 414 26.50 17.61 19.58
N LYS A 415 26.97 16.49 20.09
CA LYS A 415 27.57 15.42 19.29
C LYS A 415 26.77 14.13 19.47
N ALA A 416 26.40 13.47 18.39
CA ALA A 416 25.78 12.17 18.42
C ALA A 416 26.82 11.11 18.77
N THR A 417 26.64 10.39 19.87
CA THR A 417 27.62 9.45 20.42
C THR A 417 27.06 8.03 20.62
N GLY A 418 25.77 7.81 20.45
CA GLY A 418 25.14 6.49 20.52
C GLY A 418 25.52 5.58 19.37
N ALA A 419 25.66 4.29 19.66
CA ALA A 419 26.17 3.30 18.69
C ALA A 419 25.07 2.69 17.80
N ASP A 420 23.82 2.79 18.20
CA ASP A 420 22.75 1.96 17.66
C ASP A 420 21.99 2.58 16.47
N GLU A 421 22.20 3.88 16.19
CA GLU A 421 21.31 4.66 15.33
C GLU A 421 22.01 5.59 14.33
N LEU A 422 23.31 5.40 14.15
CA LEU A 422 24.10 6.12 13.16
C LEU A 422 24.65 5.17 12.11
N GLU A 423 24.83 5.67 10.91
CA GLU A 423 25.49 4.89 9.87
C GLU A 423 26.78 4.25 10.39
N PRO A 424 27.06 2.97 10.06
CA PRO A 424 28.27 2.29 10.50
C PRO A 424 29.54 3.11 10.22
N GLY A 425 30.36 3.35 11.26
CA GLY A 425 31.58 4.14 11.18
C GLY A 425 31.45 5.63 11.45
N LYS A 426 30.24 6.14 11.70
CA LYS A 426 29.98 7.57 11.98
C LYS A 426 29.72 7.86 13.46
N VAL A 427 29.67 6.84 14.29
CA VAL A 427 29.40 6.95 15.74
C VAL A 427 30.46 7.83 16.43
N GLY A 428 29.98 8.80 17.20
CA GLY A 428 30.83 9.70 18.00
C GLY A 428 31.60 10.74 17.18
N THR A 429 31.35 10.85 15.88
CA THR A 429 32.08 11.78 15.00
C THR A 429 31.22 12.93 14.47
N GLN A 430 29.89 12.83 14.52
CA GLN A 430 28.99 13.79 13.90
C GLN A 430 28.38 14.75 14.92
N TYR A 431 28.30 16.01 14.52
CA TYR A 431 27.69 17.08 15.28
C TYR A 431 26.26 17.35 14.79
N VAL A 432 25.39 17.68 15.72
CA VAL A 432 24.04 18.17 15.43
C VAL A 432 24.15 19.62 14.95
N HIS A 433 23.53 19.92 13.82
CA HIS A 433 23.47 21.26 13.25
C HIS A 433 22.16 21.97 13.61
N GLU A 434 22.04 23.25 13.26
CA GLU A 434 20.88 24.10 13.59
C GLU A 434 19.56 23.51 13.12
N ASN A 435 19.56 22.90 11.95
CA ASN A 435 18.39 22.27 11.34
C ASN A 435 18.11 20.85 11.83
N GLY A 436 18.86 20.37 12.83
CA GLY A 436 18.73 19.01 13.39
C GLY A 436 19.49 17.93 12.62
N SER A 437 20.05 18.22 11.45
CA SER A 437 20.83 17.22 10.72
C SER A 437 22.19 16.97 11.37
N LEU A 438 22.80 15.83 11.05
CA LEU A 438 24.15 15.50 11.47
C LEU A 438 25.16 15.91 10.40
N GLY A 439 26.32 16.41 10.84
CA GLY A 439 27.45 16.77 9.99
C GLY A 439 28.79 16.50 10.67
N ASP A 440 29.85 16.40 9.86
CA ASP A 440 31.21 16.18 10.36
C ASP A 440 31.82 17.47 10.96
N ASP A 441 31.27 18.64 10.60
CA ASP A 441 31.75 19.94 11.08
C ASP A 441 31.11 20.27 12.44
N GLU A 442 31.90 20.89 13.33
CA GLU A 442 31.40 21.40 14.61
C GLU A 442 30.41 22.54 14.38
N TYR A 443 29.18 22.40 14.92
CA TYR A 443 28.21 23.47 14.99
C TYR A 443 28.07 23.99 16.43
N ARG A 444 28.13 25.33 16.61
CA ARG A 444 28.03 25.99 17.92
C ARG A 444 26.69 26.66 18.07
N PHE A 445 25.82 26.02 18.83
CA PHE A 445 24.57 26.61 19.29
C PHE A 445 24.87 27.74 20.27
N ARG A 446 24.04 28.76 20.25
CA ARG A 446 24.13 29.91 21.19
C ARG A 446 22.81 30.08 21.90
N THR A 447 22.82 30.19 23.22
CA THR A 447 21.61 30.48 23.98
C THR A 447 21.07 31.88 23.67
N ASN A 448 19.74 31.96 23.50
CA ASN A 448 19.01 33.20 23.25
C ASN A 448 18.81 34.02 24.54
N GLU A 449 18.03 35.14 24.45
CA GLU A 449 17.70 36.02 25.59
C GLU A 449 17.00 35.30 26.76
N LYS A 450 16.36 34.17 26.50
CA LYS A 450 15.73 33.32 27.51
C LYS A 450 16.66 32.20 28.03
N GLY A 451 17.92 32.19 27.62
CA GLY A 451 18.86 31.14 27.94
C GLY A 451 18.59 29.83 27.20
N GLU A 452 17.83 29.85 26.09
CA GLU A 452 17.34 28.65 25.42
C GLU A 452 18.12 28.34 24.14
N ILE A 453 18.34 27.03 23.89
CA ILE A 453 18.67 26.45 22.60
C ILE A 453 17.52 25.50 22.26
N ASN A 454 17.00 25.60 21.04
CA ASN A 454 15.95 24.73 20.53
C ASN A 454 16.45 24.01 19.27
N VAL A 455 16.43 22.68 19.27
CA VAL A 455 16.84 21.82 18.17
C VAL A 455 15.71 20.84 17.88
N LYS A 456 15.30 20.74 16.63
CA LYS A 456 14.31 19.77 16.16
C LYS A 456 15.00 18.70 15.32
N GLY A 457 14.39 17.54 15.21
CA GLY A 457 14.81 16.52 14.26
C GLY A 457 15.89 15.59 14.78
N LEU A 458 15.89 15.35 16.08
CA LEU A 458 16.77 14.36 16.73
C LEU A 458 16.14 12.97 16.65
N ASP A 459 16.99 11.97 16.48
CA ASP A 459 16.64 10.58 16.59
C ASP A 459 16.78 10.04 18.02
N ALA A 460 16.28 8.85 18.31
CA ALA A 460 16.62 8.14 19.51
C ALA A 460 18.12 7.84 19.51
N GLY A 461 18.76 7.87 20.67
CA GLY A 461 20.21 7.67 20.79
C GLY A 461 20.82 8.52 21.88
N THR A 462 22.15 8.47 21.99
CA THR A 462 22.91 9.18 22.99
C THR A 462 23.67 10.34 22.40
N TYR A 463 23.55 11.51 23.05
CA TYR A 463 24.18 12.76 22.64
C TYR A 463 25.08 13.28 23.73
N THR A 464 26.27 13.77 23.36
CA THR A 464 27.18 14.48 24.26
C THR A 464 27.03 15.95 24.04
N VAL A 465 26.81 16.69 25.12
CA VAL A 465 26.72 18.15 25.16
C VAL A 465 28.00 18.70 25.77
N HIS A 466 28.62 19.61 25.04
CA HIS A 466 29.85 20.30 25.45
C HIS A 466 29.60 21.82 25.51
N GLU A 467 29.84 22.43 26.67
CA GLU A 467 29.85 23.88 26.82
C GLU A 467 31.20 24.45 26.36
N VAL A 468 31.17 25.36 25.38
CA VAL A 468 32.39 25.95 24.82
C VAL A 468 33.06 26.82 25.87
N GLU A 469 34.31 26.52 26.21
CA GLU A 469 35.09 27.22 27.21
C GLU A 469 35.18 28.72 26.92
N GLY A 470 35.01 29.53 27.94
CA GLY A 470 35.06 31.01 27.84
C GLY A 470 33.84 31.68 27.20
N SER A 471 32.83 30.91 26.77
CA SER A 471 31.61 31.44 26.18
C SER A 471 30.68 32.07 27.22
N ASN A 472 30.89 31.83 28.51
CA ASN A 472 30.09 32.32 29.61
C ASN A 472 30.95 33.07 30.65
N PRO A 473 31.36 34.32 30.37
CA PRO A 473 32.26 35.08 31.24
C PRO A 473 31.68 35.25 32.66
N GLY A 474 32.50 35.00 33.67
CA GLY A 474 32.12 35.11 35.08
C GLY A 474 31.45 33.84 35.66
N TYR A 475 31.31 32.80 34.88
CA TYR A 475 30.85 31.48 35.29
C TYR A 475 31.90 30.41 35.01
N ASN A 476 31.85 29.32 35.79
CA ASN A 476 32.69 28.16 35.54
C ASN A 476 32.06 27.37 34.38
N THR A 477 32.88 26.98 33.42
CA THR A 477 32.46 26.09 32.33
C THR A 477 32.02 24.73 32.88
N LEU A 478 30.93 24.20 32.39
CA LEU A 478 30.43 22.87 32.76
C LEU A 478 31.22 21.78 32.02
N ASP A 479 31.52 20.70 32.72
CA ASP A 479 32.07 19.50 32.08
C ASP A 479 31.05 18.88 31.10
N ASP A 480 31.55 18.13 30.12
CA ASP A 480 30.71 17.39 29.19
C ASP A 480 29.73 16.47 29.90
N PHE A 481 28.54 16.42 29.38
CA PHE A 481 27.51 15.50 29.85
C PHE A 481 26.75 14.87 28.68
N THR A 482 26.02 13.80 28.95
CA THR A 482 25.24 13.11 27.92
C THR A 482 23.76 13.09 28.28
N PHE A 483 22.91 13.08 27.26
CA PHE A 483 21.52 12.67 27.40
C PHE A 483 21.22 11.56 26.39
N THR A 484 20.26 10.71 26.72
CA THR A 484 19.84 9.61 25.87
C THR A 484 18.34 9.73 25.62
N ILE A 485 17.95 9.67 24.35
CA ILE A 485 16.57 9.53 23.93
C ILE A 485 16.33 8.04 23.70
N SER A 486 15.33 7.45 24.35
CA SER A 486 15.01 6.03 24.19
C SER A 486 13.53 5.85 23.95
N THR A 487 13.18 5.02 22.98
CA THR A 487 11.80 4.58 22.72
C THR A 487 11.41 3.39 23.58
N VAL A 488 12.39 2.73 24.21
CA VAL A 488 12.15 1.61 25.11
C VAL A 488 11.95 2.12 26.53
N LYS A 489 10.79 1.80 27.12
CA LYS A 489 10.42 2.13 28.50
C LYS A 489 11.20 1.27 29.52
N GLU A 490 11.19 1.66 30.79
CA GLU A 490 11.83 0.90 31.87
C GLU A 490 11.27 -0.53 32.02
N ASP A 491 10.02 -0.77 31.63
CA ASP A 491 9.37 -2.08 31.63
C ASP A 491 9.75 -2.96 30.43
N GLY A 492 10.61 -2.46 29.54
CA GLY A 492 11.05 -3.14 28.32
C GLY A 492 10.08 -3.00 27.14
N THR A 493 9.03 -2.22 27.28
CA THR A 493 8.07 -1.95 26.19
C THR A 493 8.68 -0.96 25.21
N ASP A 494 8.71 -1.31 23.92
CA ASP A 494 9.13 -0.42 22.84
C ASP A 494 7.90 0.34 22.32
N SER A 495 7.88 1.64 22.51
CA SER A 495 6.75 2.49 22.11
C SER A 495 6.53 2.56 20.60
N LEU A 496 7.56 2.32 19.77
CA LEU A 496 7.43 2.24 18.31
C LEU A 496 6.73 0.96 17.84
N LYS A 497 6.77 -0.11 18.63
CA LYS A 497 6.13 -1.39 18.29
C LYS A 497 4.65 -1.46 18.67
N GLN A 498 4.12 -0.45 19.38
CA GLN A 498 2.71 -0.39 19.74
C GLN A 498 1.90 0.30 18.65
N ASP A 499 0.64 -0.11 18.47
CA ASP A 499 -0.29 0.51 17.51
C ASP A 499 -0.71 1.93 17.89
N GLU A 500 -0.35 2.37 19.08
CA GLU A 500 -0.67 3.70 19.60
C GLU A 500 0.40 4.73 19.19
N ARG A 501 -0.05 5.97 19.02
CA ARG A 501 0.84 7.12 18.84
C ARG A 501 1.76 7.22 20.05
N GLN A 502 3.06 7.39 19.80
CA GLN A 502 4.02 7.52 20.86
C GLN A 502 3.78 8.84 21.64
N ASN A 503 3.39 8.72 22.90
CA ASN A 503 3.19 9.84 23.79
C ASN A 503 4.28 9.96 24.87
N GLU A 504 5.12 8.95 25.01
CA GLU A 504 6.12 8.88 26.08
C GLU A 504 7.49 8.48 25.52
N LEU A 505 8.48 9.27 25.88
CA LEU A 505 9.89 8.97 25.67
C LEU A 505 10.56 8.81 27.02
N THR A 506 11.46 7.83 27.14
CA THR A 506 12.36 7.74 28.28
C THR A 506 13.60 8.55 27.95
N VAL A 507 13.91 9.53 28.79
CA VAL A 507 15.12 10.34 28.67
C VAL A 507 15.95 10.20 29.95
N SER A 508 17.23 9.95 29.79
CA SER A 508 18.19 9.96 30.89
C SER A 508 19.33 10.90 30.60
N ALA A 509 19.76 11.65 31.59
CA ALA A 509 20.95 12.48 31.51
C ALA A 509 21.97 11.99 32.55
N SER A 510 23.21 11.80 32.12
CA SER A 510 24.30 11.53 33.07
C SER A 510 24.68 12.82 33.80
N LYS A 511 24.84 12.74 35.09
CA LYS A 511 25.26 13.88 35.91
C LYS A 511 26.77 13.76 36.18
N SER A 512 27.57 14.44 35.36
CA SER A 512 29.02 14.55 35.65
C SER A 512 29.29 15.58 36.75
N ASN A 513 28.47 16.62 36.82
CA ASN A 513 28.52 17.62 37.91
C ASN A 513 27.23 17.52 38.73
N ILE A 514 27.32 17.07 39.94
CA ILE A 514 26.19 16.88 40.88
C ILE A 514 25.39 18.18 40.91
N ASP A 515 24.09 18.08 40.63
CA ASP A 515 23.07 19.17 40.67
C ASP A 515 23.15 20.28 39.62
N LEU A 516 24.03 20.19 38.61
CA LEU A 516 24.12 21.22 37.58
C LEU A 516 23.35 20.84 36.29
N VAL A 517 23.08 19.58 36.08
CA VAL A 517 22.19 19.10 35.00
C VAL A 517 20.97 18.48 35.65
N GLU A 518 19.81 19.08 35.45
CA GLU A 518 18.56 18.59 36.02
C GLU A 518 18.05 17.35 35.29
N THR A 519 17.22 16.57 35.96
CA THR A 519 16.52 15.46 35.31
C THR A 519 15.66 16.01 34.19
N PRO A 520 15.80 15.51 32.94
CA PRO A 520 15.04 16.00 31.83
C PRO A 520 13.53 15.74 32.00
N SER A 521 12.73 16.59 31.41
CA SER A 521 11.29 16.36 31.21
C SER A 521 10.97 16.20 29.75
N VAL A 522 9.94 15.40 29.43
CA VAL A 522 9.49 15.16 28.06
C VAL A 522 8.05 15.58 27.93
N ASN A 523 7.76 16.34 26.88
CA ASN A 523 6.41 16.71 26.50
C ASN A 523 6.26 16.62 24.98
N ASN A 524 5.41 15.72 24.53
CA ASN A 524 5.09 15.51 23.11
C ASN A 524 6.35 15.47 22.21
N GLY A 525 7.32 14.60 22.56
CA GLY A 525 8.56 14.44 21.80
C GLY A 525 9.59 15.55 21.99
N THR A 526 9.29 16.61 22.74
CA THR A 526 10.25 17.67 23.11
C THR A 526 10.83 17.39 24.48
N ILE A 527 12.14 17.28 24.53
CA ILE A 527 12.92 17.09 25.74
C ILE A 527 13.35 18.45 26.26
N THR A 528 13.02 18.79 27.51
CA THR A 528 13.53 19.97 28.16
C THR A 528 14.65 19.57 29.13
N LEU A 529 15.82 20.13 28.91
CA LEU A 529 17.03 19.90 29.69
C LEU A 529 17.51 21.20 30.30
N THR A 530 17.45 21.30 31.64
CA THR A 530 17.94 22.47 32.38
C THR A 530 19.40 22.27 32.80
N VAL A 531 20.24 23.21 32.45
CA VAL A 531 21.68 23.21 32.66
C VAL A 531 22.11 24.46 33.40
N LYS A 532 22.84 24.29 34.51
CA LYS A 532 23.20 25.38 35.42
C LYS A 532 24.70 25.62 35.44
N ASN A 533 25.11 26.88 35.55
CA ASN A 533 26.50 27.25 35.87
C ASN A 533 26.63 27.95 37.21
N LYS A 534 27.73 27.69 37.89
CA LYS A 534 28.15 28.41 39.12
C LYS A 534 28.97 29.62 38.73
N LYS A 535 28.69 30.76 39.37
CA LYS A 535 29.55 31.94 39.24
C LYS A 535 30.96 31.61 39.70
N GLY A 536 31.94 31.97 38.90
CA GLY A 536 33.33 31.97 39.28
C GLY A 536 33.57 33.00 40.36
N SER A 537 34.20 32.66 41.47
CA SER A 537 34.66 33.64 42.47
C SER A 537 36.00 34.22 42.00
N ASN A 538 35.97 35.39 41.38
CA ASN A 538 37.18 36.21 41.23
C ASN A 538 37.59 36.71 42.60
N LEU A 539 38.21 35.84 43.39
CA LEU A 539 38.88 36.32 44.62
C LEU A 539 39.97 37.28 44.15
N PRO A 540 40.06 38.47 44.77
CA PRO A 540 41.10 39.42 44.41
C PRO A 540 42.46 38.78 44.66
N LEU A 541 43.16 38.48 43.57
CA LEU A 541 44.55 38.11 43.63
C LEU A 541 45.34 39.33 44.06
N THR A 542 45.48 39.52 45.36
CA THR A 542 46.38 40.54 45.89
C THR A 542 47.80 40.09 45.62
N GLY A 543 48.27 40.52 44.47
CA GLY A 543 49.64 40.27 44.05
C GLY A 543 49.78 39.08 43.15
N LEU A 544 49.62 39.29 41.82
CA LEU A 544 50.01 38.31 40.81
C LEU A 544 51.45 37.85 40.99
N ASN A 545 52.25 38.67 41.60
CA ASN A 545 53.64 38.32 42.02
C ASN A 545 53.66 37.35 43.21
N GLY A 546 52.61 37.26 44.02
CA GLY A 546 52.53 36.32 45.17
C GLY A 546 52.34 34.90 44.73
N VAL A 547 51.59 34.63 43.70
CA VAL A 547 51.41 33.26 43.16
C VAL A 547 52.68 32.77 42.56
N THR A 548 53.37 33.59 41.80
CA THR A 548 54.66 33.25 41.22
C THR A 548 55.73 33.03 42.30
N PHE A 549 55.69 33.85 43.35
CA PHE A 549 56.58 33.66 44.50
C PHE A 549 56.22 32.44 45.35
N THR A 550 54.97 32.08 45.50
CA THR A 550 54.55 30.88 46.24
C THR A 550 55.00 29.61 45.51
N TRP A 551 54.97 29.59 44.20
CA TRP A 551 55.54 28.49 43.41
C TRP A 551 57.05 28.40 43.53
N ILE A 552 57.74 29.55 43.47
CA ILE A 552 59.19 29.58 43.61
C ILE A 552 59.60 29.23 45.03
N ALA A 553 58.88 29.72 46.08
CA ALA A 553 59.16 29.39 47.47
C ALA A 553 58.82 27.94 47.78
N GLY A 554 57.71 27.40 47.24
CA GLY A 554 57.36 25.99 47.36
C GLY A 554 58.35 25.06 46.70
N GLY A 555 58.85 25.43 45.51
CA GLY A 555 59.88 24.70 44.80
C GLY A 555 61.25 24.75 45.51
N ALA A 556 61.54 25.81 46.25
CA ALA A 556 62.81 25.93 47.01
C ALA A 556 62.81 25.17 48.34
N VAL A 557 61.66 24.84 48.86
CA VAL A 557 61.51 24.05 50.12
C VAL A 557 61.46 22.52 49.83
N LEU A 558 61.25 22.12 48.58
CA LEU A 558 61.25 20.72 48.17
C LEU A 558 62.58 20.26 47.47
N CYS A 559 63.59 21.12 47.44
CA CYS A 559 64.92 20.74 47.01
C CYS A 559 65.85 20.51 48.20
#